data_a1dfeaf92c7617386cf8260cf2f2106f
#
_entry.id   a1dfeaf92c7617386cf8260cf2f2106f
#
_cell.length_a   1.000
_cell.length_b   1.000
_cell.length_c   1.000
_cell.angle_alpha   90.00
_cell.angle_beta   90.00
_cell.angle_gamma   90.00
#
_symmetry.space_group_name_H-M   'P 1'
#
loop_
_entity.id
_entity.type
_entity.pdbx_description
1 polymer ?
#
loop_
_entity_poly.entity_id
_entity_poly.type
_entity_poly.pdbx_seq_one_letter_code
_entity_poly.pdbx_strand_id
1 'polypeptide(L)'
;MNIRHFNAQIAFSDAPLAEDFSQLHQLGFEVVVNNRPDEEEGPFLPHQQEKALAEQLGMDYVYMPFTFDTLSWEDVEAFHRRVKRGAKIFAHCRSGARSLSLFLLHELREGRIDEAEFRATCQQFGADADKPLAWYANRLRHPPQAEVYHFYEPESGSLQYVIADGQTRRCAIIDPVLDFDRRSGAVSCQQAQRILDFIQQKNWQVAWVLDTHPHADHFSAAAWLAGKTGAPTGIGEKVTEVQRLWQTLYNLPGLTPAEKIWDTLFRDGEVFYIGNLRGEVILSPGHTLASVTYHIADCAFIHDTFFMPDSGTARADFPGGSAAVLWDSLQRILQLPDDTRLFTGHDYRPDGRDVQFESTVREQRENNPWVVDQHQQDFIARRQQRDATLPLPELMLMALQVNINGGRLPEPESDGERYLKIPLNRFSLKT
;
A
#
# COMPACT_ATOMS: atom_id res chain seq x y z
N MET A 1 28.78 13.35 -22.41
CA MET A 1 28.25 12.42 -21.39
C MET A 1 29.38 11.63 -20.74
N ASN A 2 29.45 11.57 -19.40
CA ASN A 2 30.51 10.88 -18.66
C ASN A 2 29.89 9.68 -17.89
N ILE A 3 29.84 8.51 -18.54
CA ILE A 3 29.24 7.29 -17.97
C ILE A 3 30.24 6.64 -17.02
N ARG A 4 29.85 6.47 -15.77
CA ARG A 4 30.62 5.79 -14.72
C ARG A 4 29.85 4.53 -14.27
N HIS A 5 30.34 3.36 -14.63
CA HIS A 5 29.73 2.11 -14.26
C HIS A 5 29.98 1.81 -12.77
N PHE A 6 28.91 1.62 -12.02
CA PHE A 6 28.99 1.12 -10.64
C PHE A 6 29.17 -0.39 -10.63
N ASN A 7 28.39 -1.08 -11.45
CA ASN A 7 28.48 -2.53 -11.67
C ASN A 7 27.97 -2.88 -13.09
N ALA A 8 27.75 -4.14 -13.37
CA ALA A 8 27.26 -4.59 -14.68
C ALA A 8 25.84 -4.11 -15.01
N GLN A 9 25.03 -3.75 -14.00
CA GLN A 9 23.60 -3.41 -14.16
C GLN A 9 23.32 -1.91 -14.08
N ILE A 10 24.15 -1.13 -13.38
CA ILE A 10 23.87 0.30 -13.16
C ILE A 10 25.08 1.17 -13.47
N ALA A 11 24.83 2.27 -14.16
CA ALA A 11 25.77 3.34 -14.39
C ALA A 11 25.18 4.71 -14.03
N PHE A 12 26.04 5.60 -13.54
CA PHE A 12 25.69 6.98 -13.19
C PHE A 12 26.41 7.97 -14.12
N SER A 13 25.72 9.05 -14.50
CA SER A 13 26.26 10.03 -15.43
C SER A 13 25.74 11.45 -15.20
N ASP A 14 26.42 12.41 -15.80
CA ASP A 14 25.87 13.73 -16.09
C ASP A 14 24.68 13.61 -17.09
N ALA A 15 23.94 14.71 -17.25
CA ALA A 15 22.76 14.75 -18.14
C ALA A 15 23.17 14.48 -19.60
N PRO A 16 22.48 13.57 -20.30
CA PRO A 16 22.76 13.25 -21.69
C PRO A 16 22.27 14.36 -22.62
N LEU A 17 22.93 14.48 -23.77
CA LEU A 17 22.46 15.23 -24.92
C LEU A 17 21.61 14.32 -25.85
N ALA A 18 20.87 14.90 -26.78
CA ALA A 18 19.99 14.12 -27.69
C ALA A 18 20.77 13.05 -28.48
N GLU A 19 21.99 13.36 -28.91
CA GLU A 19 22.87 12.46 -29.64
C GLU A 19 23.39 11.28 -28.80
N ASP A 20 23.41 11.41 -27.47
CA ASP A 20 23.90 10.38 -26.55
C ASP A 20 22.93 9.18 -26.43
N PHE A 21 21.62 9.36 -26.68
CA PHE A 21 20.61 8.30 -26.52
C PHE A 21 20.88 7.09 -27.41
N SER A 22 21.36 7.32 -28.65
CA SER A 22 21.76 6.22 -29.54
C SER A 22 22.92 5.42 -28.99
N GLN A 23 23.87 6.07 -28.34
CA GLN A 23 25.00 5.40 -27.68
C GLN A 23 24.53 4.61 -26.45
N LEU A 24 23.60 5.15 -25.64
CA LEU A 24 23.03 4.44 -24.48
C LEU A 24 22.36 3.13 -24.92
N HIS A 25 21.56 3.17 -25.99
CA HIS A 25 20.93 1.97 -26.55
C HIS A 25 21.99 0.96 -27.04
N GLN A 26 23.02 1.40 -27.77
CA GLN A 26 24.11 0.53 -28.26
C GLN A 26 24.90 -0.11 -27.11
N LEU A 27 25.04 0.57 -25.96
CA LEU A 27 25.66 0.04 -24.75
C LEU A 27 24.75 -0.94 -23.99
N GLY A 28 23.51 -1.17 -24.50
CA GLY A 28 22.56 -2.13 -23.95
C GLY A 28 21.85 -1.64 -22.68
N PHE A 29 21.75 -0.35 -22.45
CA PHE A 29 20.87 0.17 -21.39
C PHE A 29 19.42 -0.02 -21.80
N GLU A 30 18.60 -0.48 -20.86
CA GLU A 30 17.19 -0.79 -21.02
C GLU A 30 16.29 0.26 -20.36
N VAL A 31 16.81 0.92 -19.33
CA VAL A 31 16.07 1.94 -18.56
C VAL A 31 16.93 3.18 -18.39
N VAL A 32 16.34 4.33 -18.66
CA VAL A 32 16.91 5.66 -18.36
C VAL A 32 16.16 6.25 -17.16
N VAL A 33 16.88 6.59 -16.09
CA VAL A 33 16.33 7.24 -14.91
C VAL A 33 16.88 8.67 -14.83
N ASN A 34 15.98 9.65 -14.90
CA ASN A 34 16.32 11.07 -14.77
C ASN A 34 15.94 11.57 -13.37
N ASN A 35 16.95 11.91 -12.57
CA ASN A 35 16.80 12.49 -11.22
C ASN A 35 17.01 14.02 -11.20
N ARG A 36 17.03 14.69 -12.35
CA ARG A 36 17.21 16.12 -12.46
C ARG A 36 15.84 16.82 -12.56
N PRO A 37 15.52 17.80 -11.67
CA PRO A 37 14.38 18.70 -11.88
C PRO A 37 14.55 19.52 -13.18
N ASP A 38 13.47 19.71 -13.91
CA ASP A 38 13.50 20.47 -15.18
C ASP A 38 13.74 21.95 -14.96
N GLU A 39 13.44 22.47 -13.78
CA GLU A 39 13.65 23.86 -13.39
C GLU A 39 15.13 24.23 -13.19
N GLU A 40 16.04 23.25 -13.23
CA GLU A 40 17.48 23.52 -13.15
C GLU A 40 17.98 24.20 -14.42
N GLU A 41 18.58 25.38 -14.24
CA GLU A 41 19.18 26.15 -15.33
C GLU A 41 20.38 25.39 -15.94
N GLY A 42 20.43 25.41 -17.27
CA GLY A 42 21.53 24.83 -18.04
C GLY A 42 21.08 24.35 -19.44
N PRO A 43 22.03 23.91 -20.27
CA PRO A 43 21.76 23.41 -21.61
C PRO A 43 21.26 21.94 -21.55
N PHE A 44 20.23 21.67 -20.77
CA PHE A 44 19.69 20.34 -20.55
C PHE A 44 18.42 20.12 -21.37
N LEU A 45 18.19 18.89 -21.80
CA LEU A 45 16.93 18.50 -22.40
C LEU A 45 15.82 18.49 -21.35
N PRO A 46 14.61 19.00 -21.65
CA PRO A 46 13.43 18.74 -20.82
C PRO A 46 13.14 17.24 -20.73
N HIS A 47 12.65 16.77 -19.57
CA HIS A 47 12.41 15.34 -19.35
C HIS A 47 11.47 14.70 -20.40
N GLN A 48 10.49 15.47 -20.94
CA GLN A 48 9.58 14.98 -21.99
C GLN A 48 10.30 14.69 -23.31
N GLN A 49 11.33 15.48 -23.65
CA GLN A 49 12.16 15.23 -24.84
C GLN A 49 13.08 14.02 -24.62
N GLU A 50 13.69 13.89 -23.43
CA GLU A 50 14.49 12.72 -23.09
C GLU A 50 13.63 11.44 -23.14
N LYS A 51 12.38 11.50 -22.59
CA LYS A 51 11.42 10.40 -22.67
C LYS A 51 11.15 9.98 -24.10
N ALA A 52 10.82 10.93 -24.97
CA ALA A 52 10.55 10.63 -26.39
C ALA A 52 11.74 9.96 -27.09
N LEU A 53 12.96 10.41 -26.82
CA LEU A 53 14.19 9.84 -27.37
C LEU A 53 14.45 8.41 -26.87
N ALA A 54 14.25 8.17 -25.56
CA ALA A 54 14.42 6.84 -24.97
C ALA A 54 13.40 5.85 -25.51
N GLU A 55 12.11 6.21 -25.52
CA GLU A 55 11.02 5.37 -26.00
C GLU A 55 11.14 5.08 -27.52
N GLN A 56 11.59 6.02 -28.32
CA GLN A 56 11.84 5.82 -29.73
C GLN A 56 12.91 4.73 -29.99
N LEU A 57 13.84 4.54 -29.06
CA LEU A 57 14.89 3.52 -29.12
C LEU A 57 14.52 2.25 -28.36
N GLY A 58 13.29 2.14 -27.84
CA GLY A 58 12.82 0.98 -27.09
C GLY A 58 13.34 0.88 -25.65
N MET A 59 13.86 1.97 -25.09
CA MET A 59 14.26 2.05 -23.68
C MET A 59 13.13 2.61 -22.83
N ASP A 60 12.94 2.05 -21.63
CA ASP A 60 12.05 2.61 -20.63
C ASP A 60 12.61 3.94 -20.09
N TYR A 61 11.73 4.90 -19.84
CA TYR A 61 12.13 6.17 -19.25
C TYR A 61 11.40 6.44 -17.94
N VAL A 62 12.15 6.81 -16.90
CA VAL A 62 11.62 7.09 -15.56
C VAL A 62 12.06 8.48 -15.12
N TYR A 63 11.10 9.37 -14.90
CA TYR A 63 11.36 10.71 -14.35
C TYR A 63 11.13 10.70 -12.84
N MET A 64 12.21 10.87 -12.07
CA MET A 64 12.21 10.88 -10.61
C MET A 64 13.05 12.06 -10.08
N PRO A 65 12.60 13.31 -10.33
CA PRO A 65 13.36 14.50 -9.96
C PRO A 65 13.33 14.71 -8.46
N PHE A 66 14.46 15.10 -7.88
CA PHE A 66 14.53 15.52 -6.50
C PHE A 66 15.66 16.51 -6.22
N THR A 67 15.52 17.22 -5.11
CA THR A 67 16.60 17.91 -4.40
C THR A 67 16.72 17.29 -3.00
N PHE A 68 17.80 17.57 -2.26
CA PHE A 68 17.91 17.06 -0.88
C PHE A 68 16.87 17.66 0.07
N ASP A 69 16.23 18.77 -0.30
CA ASP A 69 15.13 19.37 0.46
C ASP A 69 13.81 18.65 0.22
N THR A 70 13.62 18.05 -0.96
CA THR A 70 12.40 17.32 -1.34
C THR A 70 12.54 15.81 -1.24
N LEU A 71 13.75 15.28 -1.07
CA LEU A 71 14.03 13.85 -1.02
C LEU A 71 13.31 13.17 0.15
N SER A 72 12.70 12.02 -0.13
CA SER A 72 12.05 11.15 0.84
C SER A 72 12.62 9.73 0.80
N TRP A 73 12.34 8.93 1.83
CA TRP A 73 12.64 7.50 1.80
C TRP A 73 11.84 6.75 0.73
N GLU A 74 10.65 7.23 0.39
CA GLU A 74 9.85 6.72 -0.72
C GLU A 74 10.61 6.82 -2.05
N ASP A 75 11.28 7.95 -2.30
CA ASP A 75 12.08 8.16 -3.53
C ASP A 75 13.29 7.21 -3.57
N VAL A 76 13.97 7.04 -2.44
CA VAL A 76 15.11 6.11 -2.30
C VAL A 76 14.67 4.68 -2.61
N GLU A 77 13.56 4.23 -2.04
CA GLU A 77 13.02 2.88 -2.25
C GLU A 77 12.48 2.69 -3.67
N ALA A 78 11.80 3.69 -4.22
CA ALA A 78 11.29 3.65 -5.58
C ALA A 78 12.43 3.49 -6.62
N PHE A 79 13.55 4.19 -6.41
CA PHE A 79 14.75 4.02 -7.23
C PHE A 79 15.32 2.61 -7.09
N HIS A 80 15.47 2.13 -5.86
CA HIS A 80 16.05 0.81 -5.60
C HIS A 80 15.22 -0.34 -6.19
N ARG A 81 13.89 -0.26 -6.14
CA ARG A 81 12.98 -1.24 -6.78
C ARG A 81 13.20 -1.35 -8.29
N ARG A 82 13.58 -0.25 -8.96
CA ARG A 82 13.95 -0.26 -10.38
C ARG A 82 15.25 -1.03 -10.63
N VAL A 83 16.27 -0.81 -9.78
CA VAL A 83 17.54 -1.53 -9.85
C VAL A 83 17.37 -3.04 -9.65
N LYS A 84 16.52 -3.46 -8.72
CA LYS A 84 16.27 -4.89 -8.44
C LYS A 84 15.61 -5.66 -9.58
N ARG A 85 14.98 -5.00 -10.55
CA ARG A 85 14.28 -5.67 -11.66
C ARG A 85 15.20 -6.33 -12.70
N GLY A 86 16.52 -6.26 -12.53
CA GLY A 86 17.50 -6.94 -13.39
C GLY A 86 17.79 -6.27 -14.72
N ALA A 87 17.12 -5.18 -15.05
CA ALA A 87 17.38 -4.38 -16.24
C ALA A 87 18.69 -3.59 -16.09
N LYS A 88 19.34 -3.31 -17.22
CA LYS A 88 20.52 -2.45 -17.24
C LYS A 88 20.12 -0.97 -17.24
N ILE A 89 20.46 -0.27 -16.16
CA ILE A 89 19.98 1.08 -15.84
C ILE A 89 21.06 2.13 -16.08
N PHE A 90 20.70 3.16 -16.81
CA PHE A 90 21.42 4.43 -16.89
C PHE A 90 20.70 5.46 -16.02
N ALA A 91 21.33 5.91 -14.94
CA ALA A 91 20.75 6.90 -14.05
C ALA A 91 21.57 8.21 -14.11
N HIS A 92 20.88 9.33 -14.32
CA HIS A 92 21.54 10.62 -14.43
C HIS A 92 20.83 11.72 -13.64
N CYS A 93 21.59 12.74 -13.37
CA CYS A 93 21.09 14.04 -12.93
C CYS A 93 21.95 15.12 -13.60
N ARG A 94 22.22 16.27 -12.95
CA ARG A 94 23.14 17.26 -13.50
C ARG A 94 24.60 16.74 -13.67
N SER A 95 25.09 15.94 -12.71
CA SER A 95 26.48 15.44 -12.63
C SER A 95 26.61 13.95 -12.29
N GLY A 96 25.50 13.26 -12.10
CA GLY A 96 25.44 11.89 -11.60
C GLY A 96 25.42 11.73 -10.08
N ALA A 97 25.80 12.75 -9.33
CA ALA A 97 25.96 12.67 -7.87
C ALA A 97 24.64 12.35 -7.13
N ARG A 98 23.52 12.97 -7.50
CA ARG A 98 22.19 12.70 -6.89
C ARG A 98 21.75 11.28 -7.15
N SER A 99 21.86 10.79 -8.39
CA SER A 99 21.49 9.43 -8.75
C SER A 99 22.32 8.38 -7.99
N LEU A 100 23.64 8.62 -7.84
CA LEU A 100 24.50 7.80 -6.99
C LEU A 100 24.05 7.83 -5.52
N SER A 101 23.67 9.02 -5.01
CA SER A 101 23.23 9.16 -3.62
C SER A 101 21.97 8.35 -3.31
N LEU A 102 20.98 8.26 -4.22
CA LEU A 102 19.81 7.42 -4.03
C LEU A 102 20.20 5.95 -3.82
N PHE A 103 21.10 5.45 -4.64
CA PHE A 103 21.60 4.09 -4.52
C PHE A 103 22.32 3.86 -3.19
N LEU A 104 23.29 4.72 -2.86
CA LEU A 104 24.11 4.56 -1.66
C LEU A 104 23.32 4.79 -0.36
N LEU A 105 22.34 5.69 -0.33
CA LEU A 105 21.47 5.89 0.83
C LEU A 105 20.65 4.63 1.16
N HIS A 106 20.19 3.91 0.15
CA HIS A 106 19.53 2.63 0.36
C HIS A 106 20.51 1.60 0.94
N GLU A 107 21.69 1.44 0.35
CA GLU A 107 22.72 0.49 0.82
C GLU A 107 23.15 0.77 2.27
N LEU A 108 23.32 2.07 2.61
CA LEU A 108 23.66 2.53 3.96
C LEU A 108 22.54 2.22 4.97
N ARG A 109 21.29 2.48 4.61
CA ARG A 109 20.13 2.19 5.46
C ARG A 109 19.98 0.71 5.78
N GLU A 110 20.22 -0.13 4.78
CA GLU A 110 20.14 -1.60 4.91
C GLU A 110 21.40 -2.21 5.57
N GLY A 111 22.36 -1.38 5.98
CA GLY A 111 23.59 -1.83 6.63
C GLY A 111 24.52 -2.65 5.72
N ARG A 112 24.35 -2.55 4.38
CA ARG A 112 25.22 -3.23 3.42
C ARG A 112 26.53 -2.48 3.17
N ILE A 113 26.56 -1.19 3.46
CA ILE A 113 27.75 -0.36 3.51
C ILE A 113 27.71 0.49 4.78
N ASP A 114 28.87 0.93 5.25
CA ASP A 114 29.00 1.92 6.32
C ASP A 114 29.24 3.34 5.77
N GLU A 115 29.32 4.33 6.67
CA GLU A 115 29.56 5.72 6.28
C GLU A 115 30.93 5.92 5.60
N ALA A 116 31.95 5.16 6.00
CA ALA A 116 33.29 5.26 5.41
C ALA A 116 33.28 4.74 3.96
N GLU A 117 32.61 3.63 3.71
CA GLU A 117 32.42 3.06 2.37
C GLU A 117 31.56 3.98 1.49
N PHE A 118 30.52 4.60 2.07
CA PHE A 118 29.71 5.63 1.39
C PHE A 118 30.59 6.78 0.90
N ARG A 119 31.44 7.33 1.79
CA ARG A 119 32.37 8.44 1.47
C ARG A 119 33.38 8.05 0.42
N ALA A 120 33.99 6.88 0.56
CA ALA A 120 34.98 6.37 -0.39
C ALA A 120 34.37 6.21 -1.79
N THR A 121 33.15 5.67 -1.88
CA THR A 121 32.43 5.50 -3.15
C THR A 121 32.08 6.87 -3.78
N CYS A 122 31.58 7.82 -3.00
CA CYS A 122 31.34 9.18 -3.48
C CYS A 122 32.62 9.82 -4.03
N GLN A 123 33.74 9.69 -3.32
CA GLN A 123 35.02 10.19 -3.78
C GLN A 123 35.48 9.57 -5.11
N GLN A 124 35.35 8.24 -5.25
CA GLN A 124 35.66 7.54 -6.50
C GLN A 124 34.82 8.06 -7.68
N PHE A 125 33.56 8.42 -7.44
CA PHE A 125 32.65 8.95 -8.43
C PHE A 125 32.71 10.48 -8.55
N GLY A 126 33.60 11.17 -7.82
CA GLY A 126 33.69 12.64 -7.83
C GLY A 126 32.42 13.32 -7.35
N ALA A 127 31.70 12.70 -6.42
CA ALA A 127 30.46 13.17 -5.84
C ALA A 127 30.68 13.68 -4.39
N ASP A 128 29.84 14.64 -3.96
CA ASP A 128 29.80 15.09 -2.57
C ASP A 128 29.08 14.08 -1.70
N ALA A 129 29.69 13.65 -0.59
CA ALA A 129 29.11 12.75 0.39
C ALA A 129 28.41 13.49 1.55
N ASP A 130 28.78 14.76 1.82
CA ASP A 130 28.33 15.44 3.04
C ASP A 130 26.84 15.76 3.01
N LYS A 131 26.32 16.22 1.87
CA LYS A 131 24.89 16.50 1.71
C LYS A 131 23.99 15.27 1.94
N PRO A 132 24.20 14.13 1.25
CA PRO A 132 23.38 12.95 1.48
C PRO A 132 23.53 12.37 2.89
N LEU A 133 24.73 12.38 3.48
CA LEU A 133 24.95 11.92 4.85
C LEU A 133 24.32 12.84 5.89
N ALA A 134 24.35 14.15 5.68
CA ALA A 134 23.64 15.11 6.54
C ALA A 134 22.13 14.90 6.47
N TRP A 135 21.58 14.65 5.27
CA TRP A 135 20.18 14.29 5.07
C TRP A 135 19.82 12.99 5.84
N TYR A 136 20.63 11.93 5.70
CA TYR A 136 20.47 10.66 6.39
C TYR A 136 20.48 10.84 7.92
N ALA A 137 21.50 11.51 8.45
CA ALA A 137 21.62 11.76 9.89
C ALA A 137 20.48 12.61 10.45
N ASN A 138 19.95 13.55 9.66
CA ASN A 138 18.79 14.34 10.07
C ASN A 138 17.53 13.51 10.19
N ARG A 139 17.28 12.56 9.26
CA ARG A 139 16.13 11.64 9.29
C ARG A 139 16.19 10.67 10.47
N LEU A 140 17.37 10.21 10.85
CA LEU A 140 17.54 9.37 12.05
C LEU A 140 17.27 10.15 13.35
N ARG A 141 17.65 11.44 13.42
CA ARG A 141 17.42 12.28 14.61
C ARG A 141 15.98 12.77 14.75
N HIS A 142 15.28 12.91 13.64
CA HIS A 142 13.91 13.42 13.56
C HIS A 142 13.03 12.45 12.78
N PRO A 143 12.66 11.30 13.40
CA PRO A 143 11.78 10.35 12.75
C PRO A 143 10.42 11.03 12.43
N PRO A 144 9.81 10.71 11.29
CA PRO A 144 8.52 11.28 10.92
C PRO A 144 7.44 10.79 11.87
N GLN A 145 6.48 11.67 12.18
CA GLN A 145 5.27 11.32 12.91
C GLN A 145 4.13 11.10 11.94
N ALA A 146 3.36 10.03 12.16
CA ALA A 146 2.19 9.73 11.35
C ALA A 146 0.98 10.56 11.81
N GLU A 147 0.38 11.29 10.86
CA GLU A 147 -0.93 11.92 11.05
C GLU A 147 -2.01 10.98 10.52
N VAL A 148 -2.98 10.59 11.36
CA VAL A 148 -4.06 9.67 10.98
C VAL A 148 -5.40 10.38 11.07
N TYR A 149 -6.21 10.24 10.03
CA TYR A 149 -7.58 10.76 9.94
C TYR A 149 -8.53 9.63 9.56
N HIS A 150 -9.65 9.54 10.23
CA HIS A 150 -10.66 8.51 10.00
C HIS A 150 -11.90 9.08 9.29
N PHE A 151 -12.58 8.22 8.54
CA PHE A 151 -13.84 8.49 7.87
C PHE A 151 -14.78 7.33 8.15
N TYR A 152 -15.79 7.58 8.95
CA TYR A 152 -16.77 6.56 9.33
C TYR A 152 -17.89 6.46 8.29
N GLU A 153 -18.20 5.24 7.88
CA GLU A 153 -19.33 4.92 7.03
C GLU A 153 -20.43 4.24 7.88
N PRO A 154 -21.59 4.88 8.04
CA PRO A 154 -22.58 4.46 9.06
C PRO A 154 -23.40 3.23 8.70
N GLU A 155 -23.54 2.83 7.42
CA GLU A 155 -24.35 1.68 7.01
C GLU A 155 -23.66 0.34 7.31
N SER A 156 -22.38 0.23 7.00
CA SER A 156 -21.56 -0.94 7.31
C SER A 156 -20.88 -0.86 8.68
N GLY A 157 -20.72 0.35 9.24
CA GLY A 157 -19.89 0.61 10.40
C GLY A 157 -18.39 0.63 10.09
N SER A 158 -18.03 0.73 8.82
CA SER A 158 -16.65 0.68 8.34
C SER A 158 -15.90 1.96 8.66
N LEU A 159 -14.60 1.80 8.91
CA LEU A 159 -13.64 2.87 9.17
C LEU A 159 -12.60 2.90 8.06
N GLN A 160 -12.56 4.02 7.34
CA GLN A 160 -11.62 4.33 6.28
C GLN A 160 -10.58 5.29 6.83
N TYR A 161 -9.34 5.20 6.38
CA TYR A 161 -8.28 6.03 6.93
C TYR A 161 -7.47 6.76 5.86
N VAL A 162 -6.97 7.95 6.24
CA VAL A 162 -5.88 8.64 5.57
C VAL A 162 -4.74 8.75 6.57
N ILE A 163 -3.60 8.17 6.23
CA ILE A 163 -2.36 8.33 6.99
C ILE A 163 -1.38 9.18 6.18
N ALA A 164 -0.78 10.19 6.81
CA ALA A 164 0.07 11.15 6.14
C ALA A 164 1.40 11.42 6.84
N ASP A 165 2.42 11.63 6.02
CA ASP A 165 3.67 12.28 6.41
C ASP A 165 3.54 13.79 6.14
N GLY A 166 3.30 14.56 7.20
CA GLY A 166 3.16 16.01 7.11
C GLY A 166 4.41 16.73 6.59
N GLN A 167 5.61 16.11 6.72
CA GLN A 167 6.86 16.71 6.25
C GLN A 167 6.98 16.64 4.72
N THR A 168 6.61 15.52 4.11
CA THR A 168 6.70 15.30 2.67
C THR A 168 5.40 15.61 1.93
N ARG A 169 4.29 15.83 2.64
CA ARG A 169 2.94 15.96 2.09
C ARG A 169 2.50 14.73 1.28
N ARG A 170 2.99 13.56 1.68
CA ARG A 170 2.58 12.27 1.12
C ARG A 170 1.57 11.61 2.06
N CYS A 171 0.57 10.95 1.48
CA CYS A 171 -0.41 10.19 2.26
C CYS A 171 -0.76 8.85 1.59
N ALA A 172 -1.34 7.93 2.37
CA ALA A 172 -2.00 6.75 1.85
C ALA A 172 -3.46 6.73 2.30
N ILE A 173 -4.31 6.12 1.47
CA ILE A 173 -5.72 5.85 1.78
C ILE A 173 -5.83 4.36 2.09
N ILE A 174 -6.52 3.99 3.17
CA ILE A 174 -6.67 2.60 3.61
C ILE A 174 -8.15 2.28 3.73
N ASP A 175 -8.57 1.17 3.12
CA ASP A 175 -9.92 0.59 3.09
C ASP A 175 -11.02 1.59 2.67
N PRO A 176 -10.87 2.26 1.51
CA PRO A 176 -11.85 3.24 1.07
C PRO A 176 -13.16 2.58 0.60
N VAL A 177 -14.29 3.17 0.97
CA VAL A 177 -15.63 2.68 0.64
C VAL A 177 -16.18 3.33 -0.62
N LEU A 178 -16.72 2.50 -1.53
CA LEU A 178 -17.56 2.90 -2.64
C LEU A 178 -19.02 2.65 -2.25
N ASP A 179 -19.84 3.70 -2.28
CA ASP A 179 -21.23 3.62 -1.85
C ASP A 179 -22.05 2.71 -2.78
N PHE A 180 -22.86 1.83 -2.19
CA PHE A 180 -23.76 0.94 -2.91
C PHE A 180 -25.10 0.81 -2.19
N ASP A 181 -26.17 1.23 -2.83
CA ASP A 181 -27.55 1.01 -2.36
C ASP A 181 -28.05 -0.35 -2.86
N ARG A 182 -28.16 -1.32 -1.96
CA ARG A 182 -28.60 -2.69 -2.28
C ARG A 182 -30.05 -2.80 -2.78
N ARG A 183 -30.87 -1.78 -2.55
CA ARG A 183 -32.30 -1.79 -2.93
C ARG A 183 -32.49 -1.32 -4.37
N SER A 184 -31.76 -0.30 -4.76
CA SER A 184 -31.82 0.26 -6.11
C SER A 184 -30.74 -0.28 -7.04
N GLY A 185 -29.64 -0.88 -6.48
CA GLY A 185 -28.44 -1.23 -7.22
C GLY A 185 -27.58 0.01 -7.58
N ALA A 186 -27.90 1.18 -7.02
CA ALA A 186 -27.18 2.41 -7.34
C ALA A 186 -25.80 2.42 -6.69
N VAL A 187 -24.79 2.81 -7.47
CA VAL A 187 -23.41 3.02 -7.01
C VAL A 187 -23.12 4.51 -7.02
N SER A 188 -22.51 5.02 -5.96
CA SER A 188 -21.99 6.39 -5.91
C SER A 188 -20.61 6.43 -5.29
N CYS A 189 -19.95 7.59 -5.32
CA CYS A 189 -18.60 7.75 -4.79
C CYS A 189 -18.52 8.86 -3.74
N GLN A 190 -19.60 9.08 -3.00
CA GLN A 190 -19.69 10.18 -2.03
C GLN A 190 -18.67 10.03 -0.90
N GLN A 191 -18.52 8.82 -0.34
CA GLN A 191 -17.52 8.56 0.72
C GLN A 191 -16.09 8.74 0.19
N ALA A 192 -15.77 8.15 -0.95
CA ALA A 192 -14.47 8.29 -1.58
C ALA A 192 -14.16 9.75 -1.99
N GLN A 193 -15.17 10.50 -2.46
CA GLN A 193 -15.02 11.91 -2.80
C GLN A 193 -14.71 12.77 -1.56
N ARG A 194 -15.34 12.51 -0.41
CA ARG A 194 -15.02 13.19 0.85
C ARG A 194 -13.55 13.03 1.24
N ILE A 195 -13.01 11.83 1.06
CA ILE A 195 -11.59 11.56 1.32
C ILE A 195 -10.71 12.36 0.35
N LEU A 196 -11.06 12.35 -0.94
CA LEU A 196 -10.30 13.06 -1.97
C LEU A 196 -10.32 14.58 -1.73
N ASP A 197 -11.48 15.16 -1.40
CA ASP A 197 -11.64 16.59 -1.09
C ASP A 197 -10.79 16.98 0.13
N PHE A 198 -10.78 16.13 1.17
CA PHE A 198 -9.95 16.34 2.35
C PHE A 198 -8.44 16.35 2.00
N ILE A 199 -7.99 15.38 1.20
CA ILE A 199 -6.58 15.28 0.75
C ILE A 199 -6.20 16.52 -0.08
N GLN A 200 -7.09 16.97 -0.98
CA GLN A 200 -6.88 18.17 -1.78
C GLN A 200 -6.80 19.43 -0.91
N GLN A 201 -7.69 19.56 0.08
CA GLN A 201 -7.66 20.67 1.03
C GLN A 201 -6.35 20.72 1.84
N LYS A 202 -5.80 19.57 2.18
CA LYS A 202 -4.49 19.45 2.85
C LYS A 202 -3.30 19.66 1.90
N ASN A 203 -3.55 19.72 0.60
CA ASN A 203 -2.51 19.76 -0.44
C ASN A 203 -1.52 18.60 -0.32
N TRP A 204 -2.05 17.40 -0.09
CA TRP A 204 -1.29 16.16 -0.02
C TRP A 204 -1.32 15.41 -1.34
N GLN A 205 -0.29 14.60 -1.59
CA GLN A 205 -0.21 13.69 -2.72
C GLN A 205 -0.38 12.24 -2.23
N VAL A 206 -1.29 11.51 -2.87
CA VAL A 206 -1.53 10.11 -2.54
C VAL A 206 -0.37 9.26 -3.07
N ALA A 207 0.30 8.56 -2.17
CA ALA A 207 1.37 7.61 -2.47
C ALA A 207 0.83 6.20 -2.68
N TRP A 208 -0.24 5.83 -1.97
CA TRP A 208 -0.86 4.50 -2.01
C TRP A 208 -2.36 4.57 -1.80
N VAL A 209 -3.08 3.65 -2.47
CA VAL A 209 -4.44 3.25 -2.12
C VAL A 209 -4.40 1.77 -1.74
N LEU A 210 -4.69 1.46 -0.48
CA LEU A 210 -4.46 0.16 0.13
C LEU A 210 -5.79 -0.45 0.59
N ASP A 211 -6.04 -1.71 0.25
CA ASP A 211 -7.04 -2.55 0.89
C ASP A 211 -6.35 -3.53 1.83
N THR A 212 -6.88 -3.72 3.03
CA THR A 212 -6.35 -4.70 3.99
C THR A 212 -6.77 -6.13 3.63
N HIS A 213 -7.95 -6.28 3.05
CA HIS A 213 -8.52 -7.54 2.58
C HIS A 213 -9.69 -7.29 1.60
N PRO A 214 -10.19 -8.30 0.88
CA PRO A 214 -11.44 -8.16 0.14
C PRO A 214 -12.63 -8.12 1.11
N HIS A 215 -13.19 -6.93 1.34
CA HIS A 215 -14.30 -6.68 2.26
C HIS A 215 -15.60 -7.38 1.80
N ALA A 216 -16.40 -7.86 2.77
CA ALA A 216 -17.66 -8.53 2.51
C ALA A 216 -18.90 -7.65 2.78
N ASP A 217 -18.74 -6.50 3.37
CA ASP A 217 -19.78 -5.62 3.91
C ASP A 217 -19.92 -4.30 3.16
N HIS A 218 -18.96 -3.93 2.31
CA HIS A 218 -18.99 -2.75 1.44
C HIS A 218 -18.19 -2.98 0.16
N PHE A 219 -18.38 -2.14 -0.85
CA PHE A 219 -17.52 -2.10 -2.04
C PHE A 219 -16.28 -1.27 -1.76
N SER A 220 -15.12 -1.72 -2.26
CA SER A 220 -13.89 -0.92 -2.21
C SER A 220 -13.90 0.17 -3.28
N ALA A 221 -13.50 1.38 -2.90
CA ALA A 221 -13.28 2.50 -3.81
C ALA A 221 -11.84 2.57 -4.36
N ALA A 222 -11.01 1.54 -4.13
CA ALA A 222 -9.57 1.58 -4.47
C ALA A 222 -9.35 1.89 -5.96
N ALA A 223 -10.05 1.20 -6.87
CA ALA A 223 -9.91 1.45 -8.31
C ALA A 223 -10.33 2.87 -8.70
N TRP A 224 -11.39 3.41 -8.10
CA TRP A 224 -11.86 4.76 -8.39
C TRP A 224 -10.85 5.81 -7.92
N LEU A 225 -10.35 5.68 -6.69
CA LEU A 225 -9.36 6.61 -6.13
C LEU A 225 -8.03 6.53 -6.86
N ALA A 226 -7.56 5.32 -7.21
CA ALA A 226 -6.37 5.16 -8.04
C ALA A 226 -6.51 5.87 -9.39
N GLY A 227 -7.66 5.73 -10.04
CA GLY A 227 -7.96 6.44 -11.30
C GLY A 227 -8.00 7.96 -11.16
N LYS A 228 -8.36 8.51 -9.99
CA LYS A 228 -8.39 9.96 -9.72
C LYS A 228 -7.04 10.53 -9.31
N THR A 229 -6.23 9.76 -8.60
CA THR A 229 -4.98 10.24 -8.00
C THR A 229 -3.73 9.81 -8.78
N GLY A 230 -3.83 8.77 -9.60
CA GLY A 230 -2.69 8.12 -10.25
C GLY A 230 -1.84 7.30 -9.27
N ALA A 231 -2.27 7.14 -8.03
CA ALA A 231 -1.55 6.37 -7.02
C ALA A 231 -1.67 4.87 -7.27
N PRO A 232 -0.61 4.10 -6.97
CA PRO A 232 -0.66 2.64 -7.05
C PRO A 232 -1.59 2.04 -6.00
N THR A 233 -2.20 0.91 -6.35
CA THR A 233 -3.01 0.08 -5.46
C THR A 233 -2.20 -1.05 -4.84
N GLY A 234 -2.53 -1.43 -3.60
CA GLY A 234 -1.88 -2.54 -2.92
C GLY A 234 -2.82 -3.35 -2.03
N ILE A 235 -2.55 -4.65 -1.94
CA ILE A 235 -3.25 -5.61 -1.08
C ILE A 235 -2.31 -6.77 -0.73
N GLY A 236 -2.64 -7.61 0.24
CA GLY A 236 -1.88 -8.83 0.56
C GLY A 236 -1.86 -9.86 -0.58
N GLU A 237 -0.71 -10.49 -0.87
CA GLU A 237 -0.52 -11.44 -1.98
C GLU A 237 -1.50 -12.62 -1.95
N LYS A 238 -1.99 -12.98 -0.77
CA LYS A 238 -2.95 -14.06 -0.57
C LYS A 238 -4.35 -13.77 -1.17
N VAL A 239 -4.57 -12.55 -1.65
CA VAL A 239 -5.78 -12.22 -2.43
C VAL A 239 -5.93 -13.13 -3.65
N THR A 240 -4.84 -13.65 -4.21
CA THR A 240 -4.85 -14.62 -5.31
C THR A 240 -5.60 -15.91 -4.93
N GLU A 241 -5.46 -16.35 -3.68
CA GLU A 241 -6.16 -17.54 -3.16
C GLU A 241 -7.66 -17.24 -2.93
N VAL A 242 -7.96 -16.07 -2.35
CA VAL A 242 -9.35 -15.59 -2.18
C VAL A 242 -10.02 -15.44 -3.54
N GLN A 243 -9.34 -14.85 -4.51
CA GLN A 243 -9.86 -14.68 -5.87
C GLN A 243 -10.23 -16.02 -6.51
N ARG A 244 -9.36 -17.03 -6.44
CA ARG A 244 -9.65 -18.38 -6.97
C ARG A 244 -10.86 -19.03 -6.30
N LEU A 245 -10.99 -18.91 -4.97
CA LEU A 245 -12.09 -19.44 -4.20
C LEU A 245 -13.42 -18.82 -4.67
N TRP A 246 -13.50 -17.50 -4.67
CA TRP A 246 -14.73 -16.77 -5.00
C TRP A 246 -15.05 -16.78 -6.49
N GLN A 247 -14.04 -16.78 -7.36
CA GLN A 247 -14.19 -16.97 -8.80
C GLN A 247 -14.95 -18.27 -9.11
N THR A 248 -14.63 -19.36 -8.41
CA THR A 248 -15.31 -20.64 -8.53
C THR A 248 -16.75 -20.56 -8.02
N LEU A 249 -16.98 -19.92 -6.87
CA LEU A 249 -18.31 -19.76 -6.28
C LEU A 249 -19.26 -18.94 -7.16
N TYR A 250 -18.77 -17.88 -7.78
CA TYR A 250 -19.56 -17.01 -8.66
C TYR A 250 -19.59 -17.47 -10.11
N ASN A 251 -18.84 -18.51 -10.48
CA ASN A 251 -18.67 -18.92 -11.87
C ASN A 251 -18.24 -17.74 -12.78
N LEU A 252 -17.07 -17.15 -12.47
CA LEU A 252 -16.47 -16.04 -13.17
C LEU A 252 -15.18 -16.48 -13.89
N PRO A 253 -15.24 -17.28 -14.96
CA PRO A 253 -14.04 -17.83 -15.61
C PRO A 253 -13.15 -16.78 -16.28
N GLY A 254 -13.72 -15.62 -16.60
CA GLY A 254 -13.01 -14.51 -17.24
C GLY A 254 -12.48 -13.44 -16.27
N LEU A 255 -12.48 -13.70 -14.95
CA LEU A 255 -11.97 -12.74 -13.98
C LEU A 255 -10.46 -12.48 -14.22
N THR A 256 -10.09 -11.22 -14.29
CA THR A 256 -8.69 -10.80 -14.45
C THR A 256 -7.85 -11.30 -13.28
N PRO A 257 -6.66 -11.89 -13.50
CA PRO A 257 -5.78 -12.31 -12.42
C PRO A 257 -5.35 -11.15 -11.53
N ALA A 258 -5.18 -11.43 -10.23
CA ALA A 258 -4.86 -10.43 -9.21
C ALA A 258 -3.61 -9.59 -9.55
N GLU A 259 -2.60 -10.20 -10.14
CA GLU A 259 -1.35 -9.56 -10.54
C GLU A 259 -1.51 -8.50 -11.66
N LYS A 260 -2.69 -8.45 -12.29
CA LYS A 260 -3.07 -7.45 -13.29
C LYS A 260 -4.10 -6.45 -12.77
N ILE A 261 -4.63 -6.70 -11.58
CA ILE A 261 -5.64 -5.86 -10.93
C ILE A 261 -4.99 -4.85 -9.99
N TRP A 262 -4.10 -5.33 -9.12
CA TRP A 262 -3.36 -4.49 -8.18
C TRP A 262 -1.94 -4.22 -8.69
N ASP A 263 -1.44 -3.03 -8.41
CA ASP A 263 -0.07 -2.65 -8.77
C ASP A 263 0.96 -3.37 -7.87
N THR A 264 0.56 -3.72 -6.65
CA THR A 264 1.41 -4.44 -5.70
C THR A 264 0.61 -5.48 -4.91
N LEU A 265 1.11 -6.71 -4.90
CA LEU A 265 0.68 -7.79 -4.03
C LEU A 265 1.74 -7.97 -2.94
N PHE A 266 1.46 -7.44 -1.76
CA PHE A 266 2.41 -7.41 -0.65
C PHE A 266 2.59 -8.78 0.01
N ARG A 267 3.84 -9.13 0.26
CA ARG A 267 4.22 -10.29 1.06
C ARG A 267 4.34 -9.94 2.53
N ASP A 268 4.32 -10.98 3.36
CA ASP A 268 4.60 -10.83 4.78
C ASP A 268 6.01 -10.25 5.02
N GLY A 269 6.10 -9.22 5.89
CA GLY A 269 7.33 -8.50 6.19
C GLY A 269 7.80 -7.55 5.08
N GLU A 270 7.03 -7.39 3.99
CA GLU A 270 7.41 -6.47 2.91
C GLU A 270 7.31 -5.02 3.37
N VAL A 271 8.33 -4.23 3.02
CA VAL A 271 8.45 -2.82 3.41
C VAL A 271 8.04 -1.92 2.27
N PHE A 272 7.28 -0.87 2.59
CA PHE A 272 6.92 0.22 1.69
C PHE A 272 7.05 1.57 2.42
N TYR A 273 6.88 2.67 1.68
CA TYR A 273 7.00 4.01 2.27
C TYR A 273 5.85 4.91 1.83
N ILE A 274 5.49 5.84 2.74
CA ILE A 274 4.61 6.97 2.49
C ILE A 274 5.43 8.21 2.84
N GLY A 275 6.07 8.82 1.85
CA GLY A 275 7.08 9.83 2.11
C GLY A 275 8.24 9.27 2.95
N ASN A 276 8.37 9.72 4.19
CA ASN A 276 9.37 9.23 5.13
C ASN A 276 8.82 8.19 6.13
N LEU A 277 7.51 7.96 6.18
CA LEU A 277 6.92 6.94 7.02
C LEU A 277 7.26 5.55 6.47
N ARG A 278 7.93 4.73 7.26
CA ARG A 278 8.18 3.33 6.95
C ARG A 278 6.93 2.52 7.28
N GLY A 279 6.41 1.80 6.31
CA GLY A 279 5.37 0.79 6.47
C GLY A 279 5.95 -0.61 6.34
N GLU A 280 5.41 -1.56 7.10
CA GLU A 280 5.67 -2.98 7.00
C GLU A 280 4.35 -3.75 6.96
N VAL A 281 4.26 -4.71 6.07
CA VAL A 281 3.06 -5.55 5.94
C VAL A 281 3.16 -6.75 6.84
N ILE A 282 2.18 -6.92 7.71
CA ILE A 282 2.05 -8.08 8.59
C ILE A 282 0.90 -8.93 8.06
N LEU A 283 1.18 -10.13 7.57
CA LEU A 283 0.13 -11.07 7.20
C LEU A 283 -0.64 -11.46 8.46
N SER A 284 -1.93 -11.18 8.50
CA SER A 284 -2.83 -11.38 9.65
C SER A 284 -4.13 -12.09 9.25
N PRO A 285 -4.04 -13.31 8.67
CA PRO A 285 -5.20 -14.07 8.23
C PRO A 285 -6.04 -14.58 9.39
N GLY A 286 -7.20 -15.14 9.06
CA GLY A 286 -8.13 -15.75 10.02
C GLY A 286 -9.54 -15.24 9.87
N HIS A 287 -9.74 -13.93 9.69
CA HIS A 287 -11.00 -13.39 9.17
C HIS A 287 -11.14 -13.75 7.69
N THR A 288 -10.14 -13.40 6.88
CA THR A 288 -9.96 -13.89 5.50
C THR A 288 -8.56 -14.45 5.31
N LEU A 289 -8.33 -15.17 4.19
CA LEU A 289 -6.98 -15.68 3.84
C LEU A 289 -6.01 -14.54 3.49
N ALA A 290 -6.51 -13.45 2.92
CA ALA A 290 -5.71 -12.37 2.36
C ALA A 290 -5.49 -11.21 3.33
N SER A 291 -6.05 -11.29 4.53
CA SER A 291 -5.99 -10.19 5.51
C SER A 291 -4.55 -9.82 5.87
N VAL A 292 -4.25 -8.52 5.79
CA VAL A 292 -2.97 -7.94 6.20
C VAL A 292 -3.18 -6.77 7.15
N THR A 293 -2.28 -6.60 8.08
CA THR A 293 -2.14 -5.41 8.91
C THR A 293 -1.05 -4.53 8.31
N TYR A 294 -1.30 -3.26 8.11
CA TYR A 294 -0.28 -2.28 7.70
C TYR A 294 0.28 -1.61 8.95
N HIS A 295 1.50 -1.97 9.34
CA HIS A 295 2.22 -1.33 10.44
C HIS A 295 3.06 -0.17 9.90
N ILE A 296 2.64 1.07 10.14
CA ILE A 296 3.22 2.29 9.57
C ILE A 296 3.65 3.22 10.69
N ALA A 297 4.96 3.39 10.86
CA ALA A 297 5.56 4.14 11.98
C ALA A 297 5.05 3.62 13.34
N ASP A 298 4.36 4.44 14.13
CA ASP A 298 3.75 4.09 15.42
C ASP A 298 2.31 3.56 15.32
N CYS A 299 1.78 3.39 14.09
CA CYS A 299 0.40 3.02 13.80
C CYS A 299 0.30 1.63 13.20
N ALA A 300 -0.73 0.85 13.54
CA ALA A 300 -1.08 -0.39 12.86
C ALA A 300 -2.57 -0.37 12.45
N PHE A 301 -2.84 -0.50 11.15
CA PHE A 301 -4.18 -0.63 10.59
C PHE A 301 -4.53 -2.10 10.54
N ILE A 302 -5.31 -2.52 11.53
CA ILE A 302 -5.47 -3.94 11.91
C ILE A 302 -6.70 -4.59 11.28
N HIS A 303 -7.41 -3.88 10.42
CA HIS A 303 -8.62 -4.38 9.72
C HIS A 303 -9.57 -5.15 10.67
N ASP A 304 -10.20 -6.20 10.15
CA ASP A 304 -11.06 -7.10 10.89
C ASP A 304 -10.25 -8.21 11.57
N THR A 305 -9.48 -7.80 12.60
CA THR A 305 -8.85 -8.67 13.59
C THR A 305 -9.36 -8.33 14.98
N PHE A 306 -8.82 -7.26 15.58
CA PHE A 306 -9.41 -6.62 16.76
C PHE A 306 -10.41 -5.54 16.34
N PHE A 307 -11.51 -5.47 17.04
CA PHE A 307 -12.33 -4.27 17.13
C PHE A 307 -11.95 -3.47 18.37
N MET A 308 -12.73 -2.45 18.71
CA MET A 308 -12.53 -1.77 19.99
C MET A 308 -12.63 -2.79 21.14
N PRO A 309 -11.92 -2.58 22.26
CA PRO A 309 -11.89 -3.56 23.36
C PRO A 309 -13.27 -4.03 23.83
N ASP A 310 -14.28 -3.14 23.81
CA ASP A 310 -15.68 -3.46 24.14
C ASP A 310 -16.40 -4.32 23.10
N SER A 311 -15.89 -4.39 21.88
CA SER A 311 -16.48 -5.09 20.73
C SER A 311 -15.79 -6.41 20.41
N GLY A 312 -14.54 -6.58 20.86
CA GLY A 312 -13.81 -7.84 20.80
C GLY A 312 -13.02 -8.10 19.52
N THR A 313 -13.34 -9.17 18.78
CA THR A 313 -12.61 -9.62 17.58
C THR A 313 -13.54 -9.92 16.42
N ALA A 314 -13.01 -9.92 15.20
CA ALA A 314 -13.76 -10.27 14.01
C ALA A 314 -14.20 -11.74 14.00
N ARG A 315 -15.22 -12.04 13.16
CA ARG A 315 -15.63 -13.39 12.84
C ARG A 315 -14.61 -14.11 11.96
N ALA A 316 -14.62 -15.45 12.01
CA ALA A 316 -13.66 -16.28 11.28
C ALA A 316 -14.31 -17.46 10.54
N ASP A 317 -15.62 -17.38 10.24
CA ASP A 317 -16.41 -18.44 9.62
C ASP A 317 -16.72 -18.25 8.13
N PHE A 318 -16.07 -17.25 7.50
CA PHE A 318 -16.12 -17.08 6.05
C PHE A 318 -15.37 -18.20 5.32
N PRO A 319 -15.69 -18.47 4.05
CA PRO A 319 -14.88 -19.35 3.22
C PRO A 319 -13.41 -18.95 3.24
N GLY A 320 -12.56 -19.82 3.76
CA GLY A 320 -11.13 -19.54 3.98
C GLY A 320 -10.79 -18.92 5.33
N GLY A 321 -11.78 -18.58 6.17
CA GLY A 321 -11.56 -18.11 7.53
C GLY A 321 -11.22 -19.25 8.51
N SER A 322 -10.59 -18.90 9.65
CA SER A 322 -10.22 -19.86 10.69
C SER A 322 -10.01 -19.18 12.04
N ALA A 323 -10.74 -19.59 13.05
CA ALA A 323 -10.58 -19.06 14.40
C ALA A 323 -9.17 -19.34 15.00
N ALA A 324 -8.57 -20.49 14.67
CA ALA A 324 -7.22 -20.81 15.11
C ALA A 324 -6.17 -19.88 14.49
N VAL A 325 -6.27 -19.64 13.19
CA VAL A 325 -5.38 -18.73 12.45
C VAL A 325 -5.61 -17.27 12.89
N LEU A 326 -6.86 -16.89 13.16
CA LEU A 326 -7.17 -15.57 13.73
C LEU A 326 -6.47 -15.37 15.08
N TRP A 327 -6.49 -16.37 15.96
CA TRP A 327 -5.77 -16.31 17.22
C TRP A 327 -4.28 -16.02 17.04
N ASP A 328 -3.63 -16.74 16.12
CA ASP A 328 -2.21 -16.54 15.86
C ASP A 328 -1.94 -15.12 15.33
N SER A 329 -2.81 -14.59 14.49
CA SER A 329 -2.75 -13.21 13.99
C SER A 329 -2.92 -12.18 15.12
N LEU A 330 -3.88 -12.39 16.02
CA LEU A 330 -4.08 -11.54 17.20
C LEU A 330 -2.82 -11.52 18.10
N GLN A 331 -2.24 -12.71 18.36
CA GLN A 331 -1.02 -12.81 19.17
C GLN A 331 0.16 -12.09 18.48
N ARG A 332 0.25 -12.16 17.16
CA ARG A 332 1.29 -11.46 16.39
C ARG A 332 1.15 -9.93 16.51
N ILE A 333 -0.06 -9.41 16.39
CA ILE A 333 -0.33 -7.97 16.59
C ILE A 333 0.01 -7.54 18.01
N LEU A 334 -0.31 -8.36 19.02
CA LEU A 334 0.01 -8.08 20.43
C LEU A 334 1.51 -8.15 20.75
N GLN A 335 2.37 -8.61 19.85
CA GLN A 335 3.83 -8.53 19.98
C GLN A 335 4.40 -7.17 19.57
N LEU A 336 3.62 -6.32 18.93
CA LEU A 336 4.02 -4.93 18.67
C LEU A 336 4.24 -4.18 20.00
N PRO A 337 5.01 -3.08 20.00
CA PRO A 337 5.21 -2.25 21.19
C PRO A 337 3.88 -1.83 21.84
N ASP A 338 3.84 -1.78 23.15
CA ASP A 338 2.61 -1.48 23.93
C ASP A 338 1.90 -0.20 23.53
N ASP A 339 2.67 0.82 23.14
CA ASP A 339 2.15 2.14 22.76
C ASP A 339 1.84 2.24 21.24
N THR A 340 1.95 1.14 20.47
CA THR A 340 1.52 1.11 19.07
C THR A 340 0.03 1.39 18.99
N ARG A 341 -0.34 2.42 18.21
CA ARG A 341 -1.73 2.81 17.98
C ARG A 341 -2.37 1.83 16.98
N LEU A 342 -3.48 1.23 17.36
CA LEU A 342 -4.22 0.25 16.57
C LEU A 342 -5.49 0.88 16.02
N PHE A 343 -5.65 0.84 14.70
CA PHE A 343 -6.78 1.38 13.96
C PHE A 343 -7.61 0.23 13.39
N THR A 344 -8.85 0.10 13.88
CA THR A 344 -9.75 -1.03 13.54
C THR A 344 -10.49 -0.81 12.22
N GLY A 345 -10.92 -1.90 11.57
CA GLY A 345 -11.72 -1.84 10.34
C GLY A 345 -13.18 -1.42 10.56
N HIS A 346 -13.75 -1.72 11.74
CA HIS A 346 -15.15 -1.44 12.05
C HIS A 346 -15.36 -0.94 13.47
N ASP A 347 -16.39 -0.12 13.64
CA ASP A 347 -16.98 0.18 14.95
C ASP A 347 -18.50 0.10 14.89
N TYR A 348 -19.06 -0.94 15.51
CA TYR A 348 -20.50 -1.19 15.60
C TYR A 348 -21.19 -0.42 16.70
N ARG A 349 -20.47 0.46 17.42
CA ARG A 349 -20.98 1.39 18.43
C ARG A 349 -21.88 0.71 19.47
N PRO A 350 -21.40 -0.30 20.21
CA PRO A 350 -22.21 -1.00 21.21
C PRO A 350 -22.83 0.02 22.17
N ASP A 351 -24.08 -0.25 22.56
CA ASP A 351 -24.91 0.61 23.43
C ASP A 351 -25.13 2.05 22.90
N GLY A 352 -24.86 2.29 21.59
CA GLY A 352 -25.08 3.57 20.94
C GLY A 352 -24.05 4.65 21.29
N ARG A 353 -22.88 4.28 21.81
CA ARG A 353 -21.78 5.23 22.06
C ARG A 353 -21.27 5.89 20.78
N ASP A 354 -20.52 6.96 20.94
CA ASP A 354 -19.84 7.62 19.83
C ASP A 354 -18.83 6.69 19.17
N VAL A 355 -18.55 6.98 17.87
CA VAL A 355 -17.59 6.21 17.07
C VAL A 355 -16.21 6.25 17.74
N GLN A 356 -15.62 5.09 17.89
CA GLN A 356 -14.22 4.90 18.31
C GLN A 356 -13.48 4.15 17.21
N PHE A 357 -12.24 4.48 16.99
CA PHE A 357 -11.46 3.96 15.86
C PHE A 357 -10.01 3.64 16.22
N GLU A 358 -9.55 4.09 17.38
CA GLU A 358 -8.17 3.96 17.85
C GLU A 358 -8.14 3.32 19.23
N SER A 359 -7.26 2.36 19.40
CA SER A 359 -6.84 1.77 20.67
C SER A 359 -5.32 1.59 20.65
N THR A 360 -4.75 0.99 21.69
CA THR A 360 -3.33 0.61 21.74
C THR A 360 -3.18 -0.89 21.94
N VAL A 361 -1.97 -1.42 21.63
CA VAL A 361 -1.65 -2.82 21.94
C VAL A 361 -1.86 -3.10 23.44
N ARG A 362 -1.45 -2.18 24.31
CA ARG A 362 -1.66 -2.27 25.76
C ARG A 362 -3.14 -2.38 26.11
N GLU A 363 -3.97 -1.48 25.57
CA GLU A 363 -5.42 -1.49 25.83
C GLU A 363 -6.10 -2.76 25.36
N GLN A 364 -5.72 -3.29 24.21
CA GLN A 364 -6.24 -4.58 23.72
C GLN A 364 -5.84 -5.72 24.65
N ARG A 365 -4.59 -5.74 25.09
CA ARG A 365 -4.07 -6.77 26.00
C ARG A 365 -4.73 -6.75 27.37
N GLU A 366 -5.02 -5.55 27.90
CA GLU A 366 -5.56 -5.38 29.26
C GLU A 366 -7.09 -5.41 29.30
N ASN A 367 -7.78 -4.97 28.25
CA ASN A 367 -9.21 -4.69 28.30
C ASN A 367 -10.06 -5.49 27.31
N ASN A 368 -9.47 -6.17 26.32
CA ASN A 368 -10.27 -6.95 25.37
C ASN A 368 -10.58 -8.34 25.94
N PRO A 369 -11.86 -8.66 26.26
CA PRO A 369 -12.24 -9.91 26.92
C PRO A 369 -12.09 -11.15 26.03
N TRP A 370 -11.71 -10.97 24.77
CA TRP A 370 -11.43 -12.07 23.86
C TRP A 370 -9.96 -12.52 23.87
N VAL A 371 -9.09 -11.77 24.55
CA VAL A 371 -7.66 -12.09 24.66
C VAL A 371 -7.13 -12.05 26.08
N VAL A 372 -7.75 -11.25 26.98
CA VAL A 372 -7.36 -11.20 28.39
C VAL A 372 -7.57 -12.57 29.03
N ASP A 373 -6.51 -13.12 29.62
CA ASP A 373 -6.52 -14.43 30.33
C ASP A 373 -7.09 -15.60 29.49
N GLN A 374 -7.03 -15.51 28.15
CA GLN A 374 -7.53 -16.54 27.26
C GLN A 374 -6.42 -17.48 26.80
N HIS A 375 -6.78 -18.77 26.63
CA HIS A 375 -5.97 -19.74 25.92
C HIS A 375 -6.54 -19.97 24.52
N GLN A 376 -5.68 -20.38 23.59
CA GLN A 376 -6.06 -20.60 22.17
C GLN A 376 -7.32 -21.48 22.02
N GLN A 377 -7.40 -22.56 22.77
CA GLN A 377 -8.54 -23.50 22.66
C GLN A 377 -9.87 -22.87 23.12
N ASP A 378 -9.83 -22.09 24.18
CA ASP A 378 -11.00 -21.39 24.70
C ASP A 378 -11.47 -20.29 23.74
N PHE A 379 -10.52 -19.54 23.18
CA PHE A 379 -10.80 -18.57 22.13
C PHE A 379 -11.47 -19.22 20.91
N ILE A 380 -10.89 -20.31 20.39
CA ILE A 380 -11.43 -21.02 19.23
C ILE A 380 -12.87 -21.49 19.49
N ALA A 381 -13.11 -22.14 20.62
CA ALA A 381 -14.43 -22.62 20.99
C ALA A 381 -15.47 -21.48 21.09
N ARG A 382 -15.09 -20.40 21.78
CA ARG A 382 -15.92 -19.20 21.95
C ARG A 382 -16.20 -18.51 20.60
N ARG A 383 -15.17 -18.39 19.73
CA ARG A 383 -15.31 -17.76 18.41
C ARG A 383 -16.24 -18.57 17.50
N GLN A 384 -16.05 -19.89 17.44
CA GLN A 384 -16.91 -20.78 16.67
C GLN A 384 -18.38 -20.75 17.15
N GLN A 385 -18.58 -20.77 18.47
CA GLN A 385 -19.93 -20.66 19.05
C GLN A 385 -20.59 -19.31 18.68
N ARG A 386 -19.86 -18.21 18.77
CA ARG A 386 -20.38 -16.89 18.42
C ARG A 386 -20.68 -16.79 16.92
N ASP A 387 -19.76 -17.25 16.07
CA ASP A 387 -19.90 -17.17 14.61
C ASP A 387 -21.08 -17.98 14.09
N ALA A 388 -21.37 -19.13 14.74
CA ALA A 388 -22.53 -19.95 14.39
C ALA A 388 -23.88 -19.21 14.54
N THR A 389 -23.92 -18.16 15.38
CA THR A 389 -25.14 -17.35 15.61
C THR A 389 -25.22 -16.10 14.71
N LEU A 390 -24.17 -15.77 13.96
CA LEU A 390 -24.13 -14.54 13.15
C LEU A 390 -24.72 -14.81 11.76
N PRO A 391 -25.60 -13.95 11.25
CA PRO A 391 -25.99 -13.97 9.85
C PRO A 391 -24.79 -13.67 8.95
N LEU A 392 -24.88 -14.00 7.67
CA LEU A 392 -23.91 -13.50 6.69
C LEU A 392 -24.07 -11.99 6.54
N PRO A 393 -22.98 -11.26 6.24
CA PRO A 393 -23.08 -9.83 5.93
C PRO A 393 -24.05 -9.60 4.76
N GLU A 394 -24.85 -8.56 4.87
CA GLU A 394 -25.92 -8.30 3.90
C GLU A 394 -25.41 -8.10 2.48
N LEU A 395 -24.24 -7.50 2.32
CA LEU A 395 -23.63 -7.22 1.01
C LEU A 395 -22.65 -8.30 0.55
N MET A 396 -22.37 -9.35 1.33
CA MET A 396 -21.29 -10.30 1.05
C MET A 396 -21.30 -10.82 -0.39
N LEU A 397 -22.45 -11.27 -0.88
CA LEU A 397 -22.56 -11.83 -2.23
C LEU A 397 -22.40 -10.78 -3.33
N MET A 398 -22.61 -9.53 -3.04
CA MET A 398 -22.45 -8.40 -3.96
C MET A 398 -21.04 -7.82 -3.87
N ALA A 399 -20.57 -7.53 -2.67
CA ALA A 399 -19.30 -6.86 -2.42
C ALA A 399 -18.10 -7.69 -2.87
N LEU A 400 -18.09 -8.98 -2.58
CA LEU A 400 -16.93 -9.82 -2.92
C LEU A 400 -16.65 -9.92 -4.42
N GLN A 401 -17.68 -9.84 -5.29
CA GLN A 401 -17.45 -9.81 -6.74
C GLN A 401 -16.69 -8.57 -7.20
N VAL A 402 -16.98 -7.43 -6.57
CA VAL A 402 -16.31 -6.14 -6.83
C VAL A 402 -14.92 -6.13 -6.20
N ASN A 403 -14.81 -6.60 -4.96
CA ASN A 403 -13.59 -6.47 -4.18
C ASN A 403 -12.49 -7.46 -4.58
N ILE A 404 -12.84 -8.69 -5.02
CA ILE A 404 -11.85 -9.59 -5.66
C ILE A 404 -11.40 -9.10 -7.04
N ASN A 405 -12.01 -8.04 -7.55
CA ASN A 405 -11.65 -7.32 -8.78
C ASN A 405 -11.05 -5.92 -8.47
N GLY A 406 -10.53 -5.73 -7.25
CA GLY A 406 -9.88 -4.48 -6.83
C GLY A 406 -10.78 -3.26 -6.81
N GLY A 407 -12.05 -3.44 -6.44
CA GLY A 407 -13.04 -2.35 -6.43
C GLY A 407 -13.59 -1.98 -7.82
N ARG A 408 -13.27 -2.76 -8.85
CA ARG A 408 -13.81 -2.55 -10.20
C ARG A 408 -15.16 -3.23 -10.33
N LEU A 409 -16.15 -2.48 -10.79
CA LEU A 409 -17.46 -3.04 -11.14
C LEU A 409 -17.32 -4.05 -12.29
N PRO A 410 -18.23 -5.04 -12.39
CA PRO A 410 -18.26 -5.97 -13.51
C PRO A 410 -18.28 -5.26 -14.87
N GLU A 411 -17.72 -5.88 -15.91
CA GLU A 411 -17.80 -5.33 -17.26
C GLU A 411 -19.25 -5.27 -17.75
N PRO A 412 -19.61 -4.30 -18.60
CA PRO A 412 -20.93 -4.23 -19.21
C PRO A 412 -21.24 -5.50 -20.01
N GLU A 413 -22.49 -5.98 -19.92
CA GLU A 413 -22.97 -7.06 -20.76
C GLU A 413 -23.44 -6.56 -22.15
N SER A 414 -24.05 -7.42 -22.94
CA SER A 414 -24.39 -7.11 -24.34
C SER A 414 -25.39 -5.96 -24.53
N ASP A 415 -26.13 -5.61 -23.49
CA ASP A 415 -27.07 -4.48 -23.45
C ASP A 415 -26.45 -3.16 -22.96
N GLY A 416 -25.14 -3.20 -22.57
CA GLY A 416 -24.40 -2.07 -22.04
C GLY A 416 -24.53 -1.90 -20.52
N GLU A 417 -25.34 -2.70 -19.84
CA GLU A 417 -25.57 -2.64 -18.41
C GLU A 417 -24.65 -3.58 -17.64
N ARG A 418 -24.43 -3.30 -16.35
CA ARG A 418 -23.58 -4.09 -15.45
C ARG A 418 -24.41 -4.89 -14.49
N TYR A 419 -24.04 -6.15 -14.29
CA TYR A 419 -24.80 -7.08 -13.46
C TYR A 419 -23.93 -7.75 -12.40
N LEU A 420 -24.51 -7.95 -11.21
CA LEU A 420 -23.93 -8.77 -10.15
C LEU A 420 -24.58 -10.15 -10.15
N LYS A 421 -23.78 -11.20 -10.02
CA LYS A 421 -24.26 -12.58 -9.93
C LYS A 421 -24.55 -12.96 -8.49
N ILE A 422 -25.72 -13.50 -8.22
CA ILE A 422 -26.07 -14.04 -6.90
C ILE A 422 -26.16 -15.58 -7.02
N PRO A 423 -25.23 -16.34 -6.43
CA PRO A 423 -25.28 -17.80 -6.46
C PRO A 423 -26.39 -18.32 -5.54
N LEU A 424 -27.39 -18.96 -6.10
CA LEU A 424 -28.54 -19.49 -5.36
C LEU A 424 -28.16 -20.79 -4.64
N ASN A 425 -28.64 -20.95 -3.39
CA ASN A 425 -28.48 -22.15 -2.57
C ASN A 425 -27.03 -22.61 -2.31
N ARG A 426 -26.05 -21.68 -2.43
CA ARG A 426 -24.66 -21.99 -2.11
C ARG A 426 -24.34 -21.86 -0.63
N PHE A 427 -25.10 -21.05 0.09
CA PHE A 427 -24.97 -20.84 1.52
C PHE A 427 -26.25 -21.23 2.21
N SER A 428 -26.13 -22.00 3.31
CA SER A 428 -27.30 -22.39 4.11
C SER A 428 -27.83 -21.19 4.90
N LEU A 429 -29.16 -21.12 5.04
CA LEU A 429 -29.76 -20.21 6.01
C LEU A 429 -29.28 -20.63 7.40
N LYS A 430 -28.65 -19.72 8.12
CA LYS A 430 -28.43 -19.88 9.57
C LYS A 430 -29.72 -19.46 10.25
N THR A 431 -30.49 -20.42 10.70
CA THR A 431 -31.77 -20.24 11.44
C THR A 431 -31.48 -19.99 12.91
#